data_5c7f11d71d860434c297a35e92be9322
#
_entry.id   5c7f11d71d860434c297a35e92be9322
#
_cell.length_a   1.000
_cell.length_b   1.000
_cell.length_c   1.000
_cell.angle_alpha   90.00
_cell.angle_beta   90.00
_cell.angle_gamma   90.00
#
_symmetry.space_group_name_H-M   'P 1'
#
loop_
_entity.id
_entity.type
_entity.pdbx_description
1 polymer ?
#
loop_
_entity_poly.entity_id
_entity_poly.type
_entity_poly.pdbx_seq_one_letter_code
_entity_poly.pdbx_strand_id
1 'polypeptide(L)'
;MRNIYFTDGSPEGFFTAVFDAYADKDAFVSSSKALQTALDDRFIAVSPVGEKAQRVVKKLRAVDKNSLCEIDFILRTPAADREQTAFDYIRLLVKQRRPVRGMLVRPEVRRAMELVDRVGAERHLLSGFLRFQETHNGVFYAPCSPDNDVVDLLMPHFAARFKTSAFVIHDISRGLAGIYNGSEWLVSPVAQAEITLSESEDSFLGSGENIIIPYIFPRAKIRGR
;
A
#
# COMPACT_ATOMS: atom_id res chain seq x y z
N MET A 1 -19.48 11.52 21.48
CA MET A 1 -20.11 11.51 20.15
C MET A 1 -19.02 11.75 19.13
N ARG A 2 -18.75 10.77 18.23
CA ARG A 2 -17.73 10.91 17.19
C ARG A 2 -18.41 11.13 15.83
N ASN A 3 -17.80 11.95 14.99
CA ASN A 3 -18.19 12.07 13.61
C ASN A 3 -17.27 11.16 12.77
N ILE A 4 -17.80 10.06 12.29
CA ILE A 4 -17.05 9.05 11.53
C ILE A 4 -17.12 9.41 10.04
N TYR A 5 -16.02 9.89 9.49
CA TYR A 5 -15.85 10.15 8.06
C TYR A 5 -15.45 8.84 7.37
N PHE A 6 -16.43 8.22 6.73
CA PHE A 6 -16.27 6.90 6.12
C PHE A 6 -15.87 7.02 4.65
N THR A 7 -14.70 6.47 4.29
CA THR A 7 -14.11 6.56 2.95
C THR A 7 -14.25 5.24 2.19
N ASP A 8 -14.01 5.28 0.89
CA ASP A 8 -13.95 4.11 0.01
C ASP A 8 -12.63 3.32 0.10
N GLY A 9 -11.70 3.76 0.95
CA GLY A 9 -10.36 3.18 1.09
C GLY A 9 -9.36 3.64 0.02
N SER A 10 -9.78 4.45 -0.96
CA SER A 10 -8.86 5.03 -1.94
C SER A 10 -8.04 6.16 -1.33
N PRO A 11 -6.81 6.43 -1.83
CA PRO A 11 -6.04 7.59 -1.41
C PRO A 11 -6.76 8.92 -1.63
N GLU A 12 -7.52 9.05 -2.72
CA GLU A 12 -8.30 10.26 -3.02
C GLU A 12 -9.43 10.45 -2.02
N GLY A 13 -10.16 9.35 -1.68
CA GLY A 13 -11.20 9.36 -0.65
C GLY A 13 -10.63 9.72 0.72
N PHE A 14 -9.50 9.14 1.10
CA PHE A 14 -8.81 9.48 2.35
C PHE A 14 -8.44 10.97 2.43
N PHE A 15 -7.77 11.53 1.42
CA PHE A 15 -7.39 12.94 1.45
C PHE A 15 -8.61 13.88 1.37
N THR A 16 -9.70 13.45 0.74
CA THR A 16 -10.98 14.18 0.77
C THR A 16 -11.55 14.21 2.19
N ALA A 17 -11.55 13.05 2.88
CA ALA A 17 -11.98 12.99 4.27
C ALA A 17 -11.10 13.87 5.19
N VAL A 18 -9.79 13.87 5.00
CA VAL A 18 -8.87 14.76 5.72
C VAL A 18 -9.26 16.23 5.53
N PHE A 19 -9.61 16.63 4.30
CA PHE A 19 -10.04 18.00 4.01
C PHE A 19 -11.33 18.36 4.77
N ASP A 20 -12.33 17.49 4.70
CA ASP A 20 -13.67 17.74 5.27
C ASP A 20 -13.66 17.65 6.82
N ALA A 21 -12.87 16.72 7.36
CA ALA A 21 -12.77 16.44 8.79
C ALA A 21 -11.80 17.37 9.54
N TYR A 22 -10.96 18.15 8.85
CA TYR A 22 -9.83 18.85 9.46
C TYR A 22 -10.21 19.74 10.65
N ALA A 23 -11.29 20.51 10.53
CA ALA A 23 -11.76 21.44 11.56
C ALA A 23 -12.62 20.77 12.65
N ASP A 24 -13.07 19.55 12.42
CA ASP A 24 -13.91 18.81 13.35
C ASP A 24 -13.04 18.16 14.44
N LYS A 25 -13.31 18.52 15.71
CA LYS A 25 -12.54 17.99 16.86
C LYS A 25 -12.90 16.55 17.20
N ASP A 26 -14.12 16.15 16.86
CA ASP A 26 -14.68 14.81 17.13
C ASP A 26 -14.56 13.87 15.92
N ALA A 27 -13.82 14.31 14.88
CA ALA A 27 -13.62 13.55 13.66
C ALA A 27 -12.85 12.25 13.89
N PHE A 28 -13.38 11.19 13.29
CA PHE A 28 -12.75 9.89 13.14
C PHE A 28 -12.78 9.49 11.67
N VAL A 29 -11.64 9.11 11.10
CA VAL A 29 -11.54 8.73 9.68
C VAL A 29 -11.31 7.22 9.57
N SER A 30 -12.13 6.53 8.78
CA SER A 30 -12.00 5.09 8.56
C SER A 30 -12.62 4.65 7.24
N SER A 31 -12.04 3.59 6.64
CA SER A 31 -12.64 2.81 5.55
C SER A 31 -13.11 1.43 6.01
N SER A 32 -12.89 1.08 7.27
CA SER A 32 -13.17 -0.25 7.80
C SER A 32 -14.65 -0.46 8.09
N LYS A 33 -15.26 -1.45 7.43
CA LYS A 33 -16.64 -1.90 7.71
C LYS A 33 -16.77 -2.62 9.07
N ALA A 34 -15.66 -3.07 9.65
CA ALA A 34 -15.62 -3.75 10.95
C ALA A 34 -15.36 -2.80 12.12
N LEU A 35 -15.52 -1.49 11.91
CA LEU A 35 -15.32 -0.49 12.95
C LEU A 35 -16.32 -0.69 14.10
N GLN A 36 -15.83 -0.78 15.35
CA GLN A 36 -16.68 -0.75 16.52
C GLN A 36 -17.23 0.68 16.74
N THR A 37 -18.53 0.81 16.71
CA THR A 37 -19.24 2.07 16.80
C THR A 37 -20.06 2.17 18.08
N ALA A 38 -20.21 3.38 18.60
CA ALA A 38 -21.14 3.68 19.69
C ALA A 38 -22.50 4.12 19.13
N LEU A 39 -23.57 4.00 19.93
CA LEU A 39 -24.94 4.37 19.53
C LEU A 39 -25.09 5.84 19.14
N ASP A 40 -24.22 6.70 19.66
CA ASP A 40 -24.22 8.15 19.41
C ASP A 40 -23.20 8.59 18.33
N ASP A 41 -22.56 7.66 17.64
CA ASP A 41 -21.65 7.98 16.55
C ASP A 41 -22.43 8.40 15.29
N ARG A 42 -22.00 9.50 14.67
CA ARG A 42 -22.57 10.01 13.42
C ARG A 42 -21.73 9.59 12.24
N PHE A 43 -22.33 8.91 11.26
CA PHE A 43 -21.65 8.52 10.03
C PHE A 43 -21.79 9.60 8.95
N ILE A 44 -20.67 9.94 8.34
CA ILE A 44 -20.54 10.89 7.22
C ILE A 44 -19.85 10.16 6.07
N ALA A 45 -20.61 9.76 5.05
CA ALA A 45 -20.04 9.15 3.86
C ALA A 45 -19.26 10.19 3.06
N VAL A 46 -18.01 9.86 2.74
CA VAL A 46 -17.11 10.74 1.97
C VAL A 46 -16.91 10.15 0.58
N SER A 47 -17.36 10.88 -0.44
CA SER A 47 -17.04 10.56 -1.83
C SER A 47 -15.73 11.23 -2.24
N PRO A 48 -14.86 10.55 -3.02
CA PRO A 48 -13.61 11.14 -3.51
C PRO A 48 -13.85 12.42 -4.32
N VAL A 49 -13.12 13.49 -4.00
CA VAL A 49 -13.14 14.77 -4.70
C VAL A 49 -11.72 15.23 -4.97
N GLY A 50 -11.27 15.10 -6.21
CA GLY A 50 -9.87 15.32 -6.60
C GLY A 50 -9.34 16.71 -6.23
N GLU A 51 -10.15 17.76 -6.32
CA GLU A 51 -9.74 19.12 -5.94
C GLU A 51 -9.41 19.23 -4.45
N LYS A 52 -10.25 18.65 -3.57
CA LYS A 52 -10.03 18.64 -2.13
C LYS A 52 -8.76 17.85 -1.78
N ALA A 53 -8.63 16.65 -2.36
CA ALA A 53 -7.46 15.78 -2.17
C ALA A 53 -6.16 16.49 -2.60
N GLN A 54 -6.13 17.13 -3.77
CA GLN A 54 -4.97 17.85 -4.26
C GLN A 54 -4.58 19.04 -3.37
N ARG A 55 -5.55 19.76 -2.79
CA ARG A 55 -5.28 20.86 -1.84
C ARG A 55 -4.57 20.34 -0.59
N VAL A 56 -5.00 19.20 -0.04
CA VAL A 56 -4.34 18.55 1.10
C VAL A 56 -2.91 18.13 0.72
N VAL A 57 -2.74 17.41 -0.39
CA VAL A 57 -1.44 16.96 -0.89
C VAL A 57 -0.48 18.13 -1.10
N LYS A 58 -0.94 19.22 -1.72
CA LYS A 58 -0.13 20.44 -1.92
C LYS A 58 0.30 21.04 -0.57
N LYS A 59 -0.61 21.09 0.40
CA LYS A 59 -0.30 21.61 1.74
C LYS A 59 0.75 20.77 2.45
N LEU A 60 0.60 19.44 2.41
CA LEU A 60 1.53 18.51 3.05
C LEU A 60 2.93 18.63 2.47
N ARG A 61 3.08 18.63 1.13
CA ARG A 61 4.37 18.83 0.46
C ARG A 61 5.06 20.15 0.83
N ALA A 62 4.26 21.19 1.02
CA ALA A 62 4.80 22.51 1.43
C ALA A 62 5.31 22.52 2.87
N VAL A 63 4.80 21.67 3.75
CA VAL A 63 5.23 21.56 5.16
C VAL A 63 6.40 20.60 5.29
N ASP A 64 6.30 19.41 4.66
CA ASP A 64 7.33 18.38 4.70
C ASP A 64 7.28 17.53 3.41
N LYS A 65 8.39 17.53 2.66
CA LYS A 65 8.52 16.76 1.41
C LYS A 65 8.39 15.24 1.60
N ASN A 66 8.69 14.73 2.79
CA ASN A 66 8.65 13.29 3.10
C ASN A 66 7.26 12.84 3.60
N SER A 67 6.40 13.77 4.01
CA SER A 67 5.12 13.47 4.66
C SER A 67 4.22 12.55 3.84
N LEU A 68 4.18 12.72 2.52
CA LEU A 68 3.34 11.88 1.66
C LEU A 68 3.82 10.43 1.61
N CYS A 69 5.13 10.20 1.62
CA CYS A 69 5.70 8.86 1.69
C CYS A 69 5.39 8.19 3.03
N GLU A 70 5.48 8.94 4.13
CA GLU A 70 5.15 8.44 5.47
C GLU A 70 3.66 8.10 5.57
N ILE A 71 2.78 8.96 5.06
CA ILE A 71 1.32 8.72 5.03
C ILE A 71 0.98 7.51 4.15
N ASP A 72 1.61 7.39 2.97
CA ASP A 72 1.44 6.24 2.10
C ASP A 72 1.82 4.94 2.83
N PHE A 73 2.96 4.91 3.54
CA PHE A 73 3.37 3.75 4.33
C PHE A 73 2.37 3.42 5.44
N ILE A 74 1.84 4.41 6.17
CA ILE A 74 0.83 4.17 7.19
C ILE A 74 -0.41 3.49 6.58
N LEU A 75 -0.89 3.98 5.44
CA LEU A 75 -2.10 3.48 4.77
C LEU A 75 -1.93 2.08 4.16
N ARG A 76 -0.70 1.63 3.92
CA ARG A 76 -0.38 0.28 3.41
C ARG A 76 -0.47 -0.80 4.48
N THR A 77 -0.56 -0.44 5.75
CA THR A 77 -0.67 -1.43 6.84
C THR A 77 -2.08 -2.02 6.94
N PRO A 78 -2.25 -3.26 7.44
CA PRO A 78 -3.57 -3.82 7.74
C PRO A 78 -4.17 -3.30 9.05
N ALA A 79 -3.50 -2.36 9.73
CA ALA A 79 -3.93 -1.83 11.01
C ALA A 79 -5.31 -1.16 10.89
N ALA A 80 -6.23 -1.53 11.78
CA ALA A 80 -7.60 -1.01 11.78
C ALA A 80 -7.68 0.50 12.06
N ASP A 81 -6.64 1.05 12.70
CA ASP A 81 -6.50 2.47 13.03
C ASP A 81 -5.64 3.26 12.04
N ARG A 82 -5.26 2.68 10.89
CA ARG A 82 -4.31 3.30 9.95
C ARG A 82 -4.77 4.66 9.43
N GLU A 83 -6.04 4.78 9.00
CA GLU A 83 -6.57 6.04 8.50
C GLU A 83 -6.64 7.11 9.60
N GLN A 84 -7.09 6.72 10.80
CA GLN A 84 -7.11 7.64 11.95
C GLN A 84 -5.69 8.05 12.34
N THR A 85 -4.75 7.12 12.38
CA THR A 85 -3.34 7.42 12.67
C THR A 85 -2.76 8.39 11.64
N ALA A 86 -3.02 8.18 10.36
CA ALA A 86 -2.59 9.09 9.30
C ALA A 86 -3.23 10.47 9.44
N PHE A 87 -4.53 10.54 9.77
CA PHE A 87 -5.25 11.78 9.99
C PHE A 87 -4.69 12.59 11.16
N ASP A 88 -4.45 11.96 12.31
CA ASP A 88 -3.90 12.62 13.50
C ASP A 88 -2.47 13.11 13.26
N TYR A 89 -1.66 12.31 12.54
CA TYR A 89 -0.33 12.70 12.11
C TYR A 89 -0.38 13.94 11.19
N ILE A 90 -1.29 13.97 10.21
CA ILE A 90 -1.49 15.12 9.31
C ILE A 90 -1.93 16.35 10.09
N ARG A 91 -2.88 16.22 11.02
CA ARG A 91 -3.34 17.35 11.85
C ARG A 91 -2.18 17.98 12.64
N LEU A 92 -1.34 17.14 13.25
CA LEU A 92 -0.18 17.60 13.98
C LEU A 92 0.84 18.28 13.05
N LEU A 93 1.15 17.68 11.89
CA LEU A 93 2.07 18.20 10.90
C LEU A 93 1.65 19.61 10.43
N VAL A 94 0.39 19.78 10.07
CA VAL A 94 -0.16 21.06 9.60
C VAL A 94 -0.21 22.10 10.72
N LYS A 95 -0.52 21.68 11.95
CA LYS A 95 -0.51 22.54 13.13
C LYS A 95 0.89 23.07 13.45
N GLN A 96 1.89 22.19 13.41
CA GLN A 96 3.28 22.54 13.71
C GLN A 96 3.98 23.30 12.57
N ARG A 97 3.47 23.22 11.33
CA ARG A 97 4.05 23.83 10.13
C ARG A 97 5.52 23.46 9.89
N ARG A 98 5.93 22.29 10.35
CA ARG A 98 7.29 21.74 10.22
C ARG A 98 7.24 20.21 10.30
N PRO A 99 8.31 19.50 9.87
CA PRO A 99 8.43 18.06 10.06
C PRO A 99 8.25 17.65 11.53
N VAL A 100 7.45 16.62 11.78
CA VAL A 100 7.12 16.13 13.14
C VAL A 100 7.66 14.74 13.44
N ARG A 101 8.27 14.04 12.46
CA ARG A 101 8.78 12.68 12.58
C ARG A 101 9.64 12.44 13.85
N GLY A 102 10.46 13.41 14.24
CA GLY A 102 11.30 13.31 15.45
C GLY A 102 10.57 13.52 16.78
N MET A 103 9.27 13.86 16.77
CA MET A 103 8.50 14.17 17.99
C MET A 103 7.90 12.91 18.62
N LEU A 104 8.71 11.87 18.85
CA LEU A 104 8.28 10.54 19.31
C LEU A 104 7.64 10.51 20.71
N VAL A 105 7.80 11.56 21.50
CA VAL A 105 7.07 11.75 22.76
C VAL A 105 5.56 11.91 22.53
N ARG A 106 5.18 12.41 21.35
CA ARG A 106 3.78 12.55 20.97
C ARG A 106 3.22 11.21 20.52
N PRO A 107 2.12 10.73 21.14
CA PRO A 107 1.56 9.42 20.83
C PRO A 107 1.15 9.29 19.35
N GLU A 108 0.64 10.36 18.75
CA GLU A 108 0.24 10.39 17.33
C GLU A 108 1.45 10.14 16.40
N VAL A 109 2.61 10.73 16.73
CA VAL A 109 3.84 10.54 15.94
C VAL A 109 4.42 9.16 16.18
N ARG A 110 4.49 8.71 17.43
CA ARG A 110 5.00 7.38 17.77
C ARG A 110 4.23 6.29 17.05
N ARG A 111 2.88 6.34 17.10
CA ARG A 111 2.04 5.37 16.41
C ARG A 111 2.23 5.42 14.89
N ALA A 112 2.27 6.61 14.31
CA ALA A 112 2.53 6.78 12.88
C ALA A 112 3.89 6.16 12.48
N MET A 113 4.96 6.42 13.24
CA MET A 113 6.29 5.89 12.93
C MET A 113 6.37 4.37 13.13
N GLU A 114 5.66 3.80 14.11
CA GLU A 114 5.53 2.34 14.23
C GLU A 114 4.97 1.69 12.96
N LEU A 115 3.95 2.29 12.35
CA LEU A 115 3.36 1.79 11.11
C LEU A 115 4.30 2.00 9.91
N VAL A 116 4.96 3.15 9.81
CA VAL A 116 5.96 3.43 8.77
C VAL A 116 7.10 2.42 8.82
N ASP A 117 7.61 2.16 10.02
CA ASP A 117 8.76 1.26 10.21
C ASP A 117 8.39 -0.20 9.89
N ARG A 118 7.16 -0.65 10.17
CA ARG A 118 6.66 -1.98 9.78
C ARG A 118 6.75 -2.20 8.27
N VAL A 119 6.19 -1.28 7.49
CA VAL A 119 6.21 -1.35 6.01
C VAL A 119 7.65 -1.27 5.48
N GLY A 120 8.47 -0.37 6.04
CA GLY A 120 9.87 -0.20 5.66
C GLY A 120 10.71 -1.45 5.93
N ALA A 121 10.53 -2.07 7.11
CA ALA A 121 11.22 -3.28 7.52
C ALA A 121 10.82 -4.48 6.64
N GLU A 122 9.52 -4.67 6.37
CA GLU A 122 9.03 -5.76 5.53
C GLU A 122 9.50 -5.61 4.08
N ARG A 123 9.41 -4.40 3.50
CA ARG A 123 9.99 -4.13 2.18
C ARG A 123 11.47 -4.49 2.12
N HIS A 124 12.25 -4.09 3.13
CA HIS A 124 13.68 -4.38 3.20
C HIS A 124 13.94 -5.89 3.29
N LEU A 125 13.21 -6.59 4.15
CA LEU A 125 13.29 -8.04 4.32
C LEU A 125 13.01 -8.76 3.00
N LEU A 126 11.88 -8.46 2.35
CA LEU A 126 11.50 -9.10 1.09
C LEU A 126 12.45 -8.76 -0.06
N SER A 127 13.04 -7.57 -0.09
CA SER A 127 14.07 -7.23 -1.08
C SER A 127 15.31 -8.13 -0.98
N GLY A 128 15.62 -8.67 0.21
CA GLY A 128 16.75 -9.58 0.43
C GLY A 128 16.41 -11.06 0.35
N PHE A 129 15.19 -11.44 0.71
CA PHE A 129 14.83 -12.86 0.94
C PHE A 129 13.80 -13.41 -0.04
N LEU A 130 13.19 -12.59 -0.89
CA LEU A 130 12.22 -13.09 -1.88
C LEU A 130 12.92 -14.08 -2.85
N ARG A 131 12.30 -15.26 -3.01
CA ARG A 131 12.82 -16.33 -3.86
C ARG A 131 12.08 -16.35 -5.18
N PHE A 132 12.84 -16.38 -6.27
CA PHE A 132 12.32 -16.50 -7.62
C PHE A 132 12.62 -17.88 -8.18
N GLN A 133 11.63 -18.49 -8.80
CA GLN A 133 11.74 -19.75 -9.54
C GLN A 133 11.50 -19.45 -11.02
N GLU A 134 12.31 -20.07 -11.87
CA GLU A 134 12.13 -19.92 -13.31
C GLU A 134 10.97 -20.83 -13.78
N THR A 135 10.04 -20.27 -14.54
CA THR A 135 8.94 -21.02 -15.16
C THR A 135 9.39 -21.59 -16.52
N HIS A 136 8.64 -22.56 -17.07
CA HIS A 136 8.90 -23.13 -18.39
C HIS A 136 9.01 -22.10 -19.52
N ASN A 137 8.40 -20.95 -19.35
CA ASN A 137 8.40 -19.85 -20.32
C ASN A 137 9.56 -18.85 -20.11
N GLY A 138 10.52 -19.15 -19.20
CA GLY A 138 11.65 -18.28 -18.90
C GLY A 138 11.28 -17.01 -18.11
N VAL A 139 10.09 -16.97 -17.49
CA VAL A 139 9.66 -15.90 -16.59
C VAL A 139 10.01 -16.29 -15.16
N PHE A 140 10.58 -15.39 -14.39
CA PHE A 140 10.88 -15.62 -12.98
C PHE A 140 9.66 -15.30 -12.13
N TYR A 141 9.24 -16.25 -11.29
CA TYR A 141 8.05 -16.12 -10.43
C TYR A 141 8.42 -16.20 -8.95
N ALA A 142 7.88 -15.28 -8.17
CA ALA A 142 8.08 -15.22 -6.72
C ALA A 142 6.73 -15.07 -6.00
N PRO A 143 6.18 -16.12 -5.39
CA PRO A 143 5.04 -16.04 -4.51
C PRO A 143 5.45 -15.45 -3.16
N CYS A 144 4.57 -14.64 -2.58
CA CYS A 144 4.72 -14.12 -1.22
C CYS A 144 3.36 -13.84 -0.58
N SER A 145 3.36 -13.66 0.73
CA SER A 145 2.17 -13.29 1.51
C SER A 145 2.59 -12.25 2.56
N PRO A 146 2.92 -11.03 2.12
CA PRO A 146 3.35 -9.98 3.05
C PRO A 146 2.20 -9.52 3.95
N ASP A 147 2.54 -9.05 5.15
CA ASP A 147 1.56 -8.44 6.06
C ASP A 147 1.04 -7.11 5.51
N ASN A 148 1.94 -6.30 4.94
CA ASN A 148 1.62 -4.99 4.40
C ASN A 148 1.54 -5.01 2.86
N ASP A 149 0.88 -4.00 2.27
CA ASP A 149 0.82 -3.82 0.81
C ASP A 149 2.15 -3.25 0.29
N VAL A 150 3.05 -4.13 -0.16
CA VAL A 150 4.44 -3.74 -0.52
C VAL A 150 4.87 -4.17 -1.92
N VAL A 151 4.01 -4.82 -2.72
CA VAL A 151 4.39 -5.37 -4.03
C VAL A 151 4.98 -4.29 -4.94
N ASP A 152 4.30 -3.15 -5.09
CA ASP A 152 4.76 -2.03 -5.93
C ASP A 152 6.04 -1.38 -5.40
N LEU A 153 6.28 -1.43 -4.09
CA LEU A 153 7.51 -0.94 -3.45
C LEU A 153 8.72 -1.86 -3.73
N LEU A 154 8.46 -3.14 -4.04
CA LEU A 154 9.49 -4.12 -4.39
C LEU A 154 9.87 -4.05 -5.88
N MET A 155 8.94 -3.68 -6.76
CA MET A 155 9.14 -3.70 -8.20
C MET A 155 10.37 -2.95 -8.69
N PRO A 156 10.68 -1.70 -8.24
CA PRO A 156 11.86 -0.98 -8.68
C PRO A 156 13.18 -1.70 -8.33
N HIS A 157 13.22 -2.32 -7.13
CA HIS A 157 14.40 -3.06 -6.68
C HIS A 157 14.69 -4.27 -7.59
N PHE A 158 13.66 -5.08 -7.85
CA PHE A 158 13.83 -6.28 -8.67
C PHE A 158 13.95 -5.96 -10.16
N ALA A 159 13.29 -4.92 -10.68
CA ALA A 159 13.50 -4.47 -12.05
C ALA A 159 14.97 -4.07 -12.30
N ALA A 160 15.60 -3.37 -11.36
CA ALA A 160 17.01 -3.04 -11.45
C ALA A 160 17.92 -4.29 -11.38
N ARG A 161 17.54 -5.33 -10.61
CA ARG A 161 18.30 -6.57 -10.46
C ARG A 161 18.18 -7.49 -11.67
N PHE A 162 16.96 -7.69 -12.18
CA PHE A 162 16.65 -8.60 -13.29
C PHE A 162 16.95 -7.99 -14.67
N LYS A 163 17.06 -6.67 -14.76
CA LYS A 163 17.34 -5.92 -15.99
C LYS A 163 16.35 -6.24 -17.11
N THR A 164 16.71 -7.14 -18.03
CA THR A 164 15.87 -7.49 -19.19
C THR A 164 15.04 -8.75 -18.98
N SER A 165 15.25 -9.50 -17.91
CA SER A 165 14.52 -10.75 -17.65
C SER A 165 13.14 -10.43 -17.06
N ALA A 166 12.09 -11.03 -17.63
CA ALA A 166 10.73 -10.88 -17.13
C ALA A 166 10.56 -11.57 -15.77
N PHE A 167 9.80 -10.95 -14.87
CA PHE A 167 9.45 -11.56 -13.59
C PHE A 167 8.06 -11.15 -13.08
N VAL A 168 7.55 -11.96 -12.16
CA VAL A 168 6.29 -11.72 -11.44
C VAL A 168 6.52 -11.88 -9.94
N ILE A 169 6.07 -10.90 -9.15
CA ILE A 169 5.94 -10.99 -7.70
C ILE A 169 4.44 -11.10 -7.38
N HIS A 170 4.03 -12.20 -6.76
CA HIS A 170 2.62 -12.49 -6.51
C HIS A 170 2.32 -12.43 -5.01
N ASP A 171 1.57 -11.44 -4.58
CA ASP A 171 0.95 -11.37 -3.25
C ASP A 171 -0.31 -12.23 -3.25
N ILE A 172 -0.18 -13.46 -2.77
CA ILE A 172 -1.27 -14.44 -2.72
C ILE A 172 -2.40 -13.96 -1.80
N SER A 173 -2.05 -13.31 -0.69
CA SER A 173 -3.02 -12.88 0.32
C SER A 173 -3.97 -11.81 -0.21
N ARG A 174 -3.48 -10.91 -1.07
CA ARG A 174 -4.25 -9.81 -1.66
C ARG A 174 -4.73 -10.10 -3.07
N GLY A 175 -4.26 -11.19 -3.69
CA GLY A 175 -4.52 -11.48 -5.11
C GLY A 175 -3.97 -10.38 -6.01
N LEU A 176 -2.78 -9.87 -5.72
CA LEU A 176 -2.09 -8.83 -6.48
C LEU A 176 -0.79 -9.37 -7.08
N ALA A 177 -0.52 -9.05 -8.33
CA ALA A 177 0.76 -9.36 -8.95
C ALA A 177 1.45 -8.11 -9.49
N GLY A 178 2.73 -7.95 -9.11
CA GLY A 178 3.66 -7.06 -9.76
C GLY A 178 4.30 -7.79 -10.93
N ILE A 179 4.12 -7.30 -12.14
CA ILE A 179 4.56 -7.91 -13.40
C ILE A 179 5.57 -7.00 -14.07
N TYR A 180 6.74 -7.55 -14.41
CA TYR A 180 7.79 -6.86 -15.15
C TYR A 180 8.10 -7.61 -16.45
N ASN A 181 8.11 -6.89 -17.58
CA ASN A 181 8.31 -7.47 -18.91
C ASN A 181 9.73 -7.34 -19.46
N GLY A 182 10.69 -6.90 -18.63
CA GLY A 182 12.07 -6.62 -19.03
C GLY A 182 12.35 -5.13 -19.34
N SER A 183 11.31 -4.27 -19.36
CA SER A 183 11.45 -2.82 -19.55
C SER A 183 10.56 -2.01 -18.61
N GLU A 184 9.32 -2.42 -18.44
CA GLU A 184 8.30 -1.71 -17.65
C GLU A 184 7.60 -2.68 -16.70
N TRP A 185 7.10 -2.15 -15.60
CA TRP A 185 6.33 -2.94 -14.63
C TRP A 185 4.97 -2.30 -14.33
N LEU A 186 4.04 -3.14 -13.93
CA LEU A 186 2.73 -2.75 -13.44
C LEU A 186 2.32 -3.65 -12.26
N VAL A 187 1.35 -3.21 -11.47
CA VAL A 187 0.66 -4.05 -10.48
C VAL A 187 -0.79 -4.22 -10.90
N SER A 188 -1.27 -5.45 -10.89
CA SER A 188 -2.63 -5.79 -11.30
C SER A 188 -3.24 -6.83 -10.36
N PRO A 189 -4.57 -6.78 -10.10
CA PRO A 189 -5.27 -7.88 -9.48
C PRO A 189 -5.15 -9.16 -10.32
N VAL A 190 -4.94 -10.29 -9.65
CA VAL A 190 -4.87 -11.62 -10.28
C VAL A 190 -5.83 -12.53 -9.55
N ALA A 191 -6.90 -12.97 -10.21
CA ALA A 191 -7.94 -13.79 -9.60
C ALA A 191 -7.49 -15.23 -9.36
N GLN A 192 -6.65 -15.78 -10.25
CA GLN A 192 -5.93 -17.05 -10.14
C GLN A 192 -4.82 -17.07 -11.20
N ALA A 193 -3.60 -17.42 -10.82
CA ALA A 193 -2.52 -17.67 -11.77
C ALA A 193 -2.16 -19.15 -11.68
N GLU A 194 -2.34 -19.92 -12.74
CA GLU A 194 -1.73 -21.24 -12.88
C GLU A 194 -0.31 -21.07 -13.42
N ILE A 195 0.69 -21.39 -12.62
CA ILE A 195 2.10 -21.29 -13.00
C ILE A 195 2.67 -22.70 -13.05
N THR A 196 3.17 -23.09 -14.20
CA THR A 196 3.92 -24.34 -14.36
C THR A 196 5.41 -24.05 -14.16
N LEU A 197 5.98 -24.57 -13.09
CA LEU A 197 7.42 -24.46 -12.79
C LEU A 197 8.24 -25.38 -13.69
N SER A 198 9.53 -25.05 -13.93
CA SER A 198 10.44 -25.93 -14.66
C SER A 198 10.82 -27.14 -13.79
N GLU A 199 10.92 -28.32 -14.41
CA GLU A 199 11.15 -29.60 -13.71
C GLU A 199 12.46 -29.70 -12.89
N SER A 200 13.36 -28.74 -13.01
CA SER A 200 14.66 -28.75 -12.32
C SER A 200 14.60 -28.37 -10.83
N GLU A 201 13.46 -27.90 -10.30
CA GLU A 201 13.34 -27.45 -8.91
C GLU A 201 12.25 -28.16 -8.08
N ASP A 202 11.60 -29.21 -8.62
CA ASP A 202 10.47 -29.95 -7.99
C ASP A 202 10.81 -30.69 -6.67
N SER A 203 12.06 -30.68 -6.22
CA SER A 203 12.47 -31.43 -5.03
C SER A 203 12.27 -30.71 -3.70
N PHE A 204 11.80 -29.44 -3.68
CA PHE A 204 11.75 -28.64 -2.44
C PHE A 204 10.36 -28.21 -1.98
N LEU A 205 9.32 -28.38 -2.80
CA LEU A 205 7.93 -28.02 -2.42
C LEU A 205 7.00 -29.22 -2.68
N GLY A 206 6.51 -29.80 -1.60
CA GLY A 206 5.52 -30.85 -1.67
C GLY A 206 4.22 -30.40 -2.33
N SER A 207 3.69 -31.28 -3.19
CA SER A 207 2.43 -31.22 -3.94
C SER A 207 2.33 -30.11 -5.00
N GLY A 208 2.47 -30.56 -6.27
CA GLY A 208 2.35 -29.74 -7.46
C GLY A 208 0.99 -29.05 -7.60
N GLU A 209 1.00 -27.75 -7.55
CA GLU A 209 -0.08 -26.91 -8.07
C GLU A 209 0.38 -26.30 -9.38
N ASN A 210 -0.27 -26.66 -10.48
CA ASN A 210 -0.07 -26.03 -11.78
C ASN A 210 -0.69 -24.64 -11.77
N ILE A 211 0.13 -23.60 -11.89
CA ILE A 211 -0.33 -22.21 -11.97
C ILE A 211 -0.16 -21.73 -13.42
N ILE A 212 -1.27 -21.54 -14.13
CA ILE A 212 -1.26 -21.01 -15.51
C ILE A 212 -1.36 -19.47 -15.43
N ILE A 213 -0.36 -18.75 -15.93
CA ILE A 213 -0.48 -17.32 -16.16
C ILE A 213 -1.13 -17.14 -17.53
N PRO A 214 -2.39 -16.68 -17.63
CA PRO A 214 -2.93 -16.31 -18.94
C PRO A 214 -2.08 -15.18 -19.51
N TYR A 215 -1.79 -15.30 -20.80
CA TYR A 215 -1.10 -14.27 -21.59
C TYR A 215 -1.99 -13.03 -21.64
N ILE A 216 -1.89 -12.15 -20.63
CA ILE A 216 -2.64 -10.91 -20.56
C ILE A 216 -1.64 -9.76 -20.65
N PHE A 217 -1.38 -9.29 -21.86
CA PHE A 217 -0.96 -7.91 -22.12
C PHE A 217 -2.16 -7.10 -22.64
N PRO A 218 -3.08 -6.62 -21.78
CA PRO A 218 -3.90 -5.51 -22.17
C PRO A 218 -3.08 -4.24 -21.95
N ARG A 219 -3.17 -3.32 -22.89
CA ARG A 219 -2.67 -1.94 -22.75
C ARG A 219 -3.32 -1.30 -21.51
N ALA A 220 -2.73 -1.45 -20.35
CA ALA A 220 -3.17 -0.81 -19.13
C ALA A 220 -2.31 0.43 -18.87
N LYS A 221 -2.99 1.52 -18.56
CA LYS A 221 -2.40 2.84 -18.27
C LYS A 221 -1.33 2.73 -17.18
N ILE A 222 -0.10 3.03 -17.57
CA ILE A 222 1.06 3.20 -16.71
C ILE A 222 0.76 4.33 -15.71
N ARG A 223 0.77 4.05 -14.43
CA ARG A 223 0.99 5.07 -13.41
C ARG A 223 2.50 5.29 -13.31
N GLY A 224 3.02 6.07 -14.25
CA GLY A 224 4.36 6.62 -14.17
C GLY A 224 4.31 8.01 -13.52
N ARG A 225 5.19 8.18 -12.52
CA ARG A 225 5.69 9.40 -11.86
C ARG A 225 4.72 10.13 -10.93
#